data_c5e5b28321a4b81e7b87d9a3a8a87dfc
#
_entry.id   c5e5b28321a4b81e7b87d9a3a8a87dfc
#
_cell.length_a   1.000
_cell.length_b   1.000
_cell.length_c   1.000
_cell.angle_alpha   90.00
_cell.angle_beta   90.00
_cell.angle_gamma   90.00
#
_symmetry.space_group_name_H-M   'P 1'
#
loop_
_entity.id
_entity.type
_entity.pdbx_description
1 polymer ?
#
loop_
_entity_poly.entity_id
_entity_poly.type
_entity_poly.pdbx_seq_one_letter_code
_entity_poly.pdbx_strand_id
1 'polypeptide(L)'
;MTDQYKFRALGLRCMIALATTAAWLPAAAVDLPSEVAKQKPFHETWAEEVPVMGHLAVAKDGTVLIFKENREAGRVDVKRSEDGGKTWSQPIIVGKRVKIDADMSDDGRYKGEHVGWSELANVTIDESTGDIMVFAAGLKPADALYRSRDHGKSWATEKIVIRADKNGWQGTTYCCDPGITLSHGKHKGRLLIPSQVFVGSINKDGSRTYLNKGQDRKYFAKRYSNALYSDDGGRTWTPSDPFPILGTSEPGLLEMTDGSIYYNARTHSRPGNKIIGRSLDGGQSWAKAGEDDELFDGPPDDYGCKGAILRLPFEDRDILLFSGPGRRDKRDDITVHVSFDRGESWPVKRVVKTGPGNYTWMAAGRKGTPSEGMIYLLSNKDWMARFNLPWLLQ
;
A
#
# COMPACT_ATOMS: atom_id res chain seq x y z
N MET A 1 -45.73 57.60 16.86
CA MET A 1 -46.49 57.42 15.60
C MET A 1 -46.03 56.07 15.10
N THR A 2 -46.70 54.97 15.50
CA THR A 2 -47.77 54.27 14.77
C THR A 2 -47.19 53.71 13.45
N ASP A 3 -47.08 52.51 13.18
CA ASP A 3 -47.86 51.29 13.13
C ASP A 3 -47.22 50.44 12.07
N GLN A 4 -47.25 49.17 11.87
CA GLN A 4 -48.15 48.07 12.22
C GLN A 4 -47.47 46.72 11.90
N TYR A 5 -47.80 45.77 12.69
CA TYR A 5 -47.52 44.35 12.53
C TYR A 5 -48.24 43.73 11.30
N LYS A 6 -47.55 42.79 10.59
CA LYS A 6 -48.25 41.71 9.92
C LYS A 6 -47.53 40.40 10.06
N PHE A 7 -48.11 39.49 10.79
CA PHE A 7 -47.84 38.05 10.84
C PHE A 7 -48.04 37.41 9.47
N ARG A 8 -47.15 36.55 9.07
CA ARG A 8 -47.43 35.50 8.11
C ARG A 8 -46.92 34.15 8.60
N ALA A 9 -47.79 33.18 8.43
CA ALA A 9 -47.84 31.84 8.95
C ALA A 9 -46.61 30.95 8.67
N LEU A 10 -46.30 30.12 9.68
CA LEU A 10 -45.46 28.95 9.58
C LEU A 10 -46.06 27.93 8.58
N GLY A 11 -45.29 27.63 7.55
CA GLY A 11 -45.48 26.42 6.77
C GLY A 11 -44.56 25.33 7.34
N LEU A 12 -45.17 24.40 8.08
CA LEU A 12 -44.51 23.19 8.58
C LEU A 12 -44.25 22.25 7.37
N ARG A 13 -43.02 22.26 6.85
CA ARG A 13 -42.60 21.23 5.91
C ARG A 13 -42.07 20.03 6.69
N CYS A 14 -42.90 18.97 6.75
CA CYS A 14 -42.46 17.63 7.14
C CYS A 14 -41.30 17.21 6.22
N MET A 15 -40.05 17.23 6.74
CA MET A 15 -38.98 16.45 6.13
C MET A 15 -39.20 14.98 6.51
N ILE A 16 -39.67 14.20 5.58
CA ILE A 16 -39.60 12.74 5.66
C ILE A 16 -38.14 12.42 5.43
N ALA A 17 -37.42 12.12 6.51
CA ALA A 17 -36.10 11.49 6.44
C ALA A 17 -36.31 10.07 5.92
N LEU A 18 -36.04 9.85 4.64
CA LEU A 18 -35.83 8.52 4.11
C LEU A 18 -34.53 7.99 4.73
N ALA A 19 -34.68 7.22 5.80
CA ALA A 19 -33.61 6.35 6.29
C ALA A 19 -33.39 5.29 5.21
N THR A 20 -32.40 5.49 4.35
CA THR A 20 -31.85 4.41 3.54
C THR A 20 -31.15 3.47 4.50
N THR A 21 -31.85 2.45 4.95
CA THR A 21 -31.22 1.27 5.54
C THR A 21 -30.34 0.67 4.45
N ALA A 22 -29.03 0.80 4.58
CA ALA A 22 -28.09 0.02 3.79
C ALA A 22 -28.45 -1.46 4.05
N ALA A 23 -29.13 -2.05 3.09
CA ALA A 23 -29.42 -3.48 3.12
C ALA A 23 -28.08 -4.20 3.03
N TRP A 24 -27.67 -4.84 4.10
CA TRP A 24 -26.61 -5.84 4.07
C TRP A 24 -27.02 -6.89 3.04
N LEU A 25 -26.35 -6.91 1.88
CA LEU A 25 -26.50 -8.02 0.96
C LEU A 25 -26.00 -9.26 1.69
N PRO A 26 -26.81 -10.30 1.86
CA PRO A 26 -26.31 -11.55 2.43
C PRO A 26 -25.21 -12.10 1.52
N ALA A 27 -24.15 -12.62 2.10
CA ALA A 27 -23.01 -13.22 1.39
C ALA A 27 -23.43 -14.29 0.33
N ALA A 28 -24.66 -14.76 0.39
CA ALA A 28 -25.28 -15.68 -0.58
C ALA A 28 -25.53 -15.10 -1.98
N ALA A 29 -25.33 -13.77 -2.20
CA ALA A 29 -25.59 -13.13 -3.50
C ALA A 29 -24.30 -12.88 -4.32
N VAL A 30 -23.12 -13.22 -3.78
CA VAL A 30 -21.84 -13.05 -4.51
C VAL A 30 -21.56 -14.33 -5.29
N ASP A 31 -21.50 -14.23 -6.61
CA ASP A 31 -21.06 -15.33 -7.47
C ASP A 31 -19.56 -15.58 -7.28
N LEU A 32 -19.23 -16.50 -6.37
CA LEU A 32 -17.86 -16.88 -6.07
C LEU A 32 -17.32 -17.88 -7.10
N PRO A 33 -16.02 -17.80 -7.43
CA PRO A 33 -15.37 -18.86 -8.17
C PRO A 33 -15.63 -20.23 -7.53
N SER A 34 -15.93 -21.25 -8.35
CA SER A 34 -16.30 -22.57 -7.86
C SER A 34 -15.23 -23.21 -6.98
N GLU A 35 -13.95 -22.91 -7.25
CA GLU A 35 -12.81 -23.33 -6.44
C GLU A 35 -12.78 -22.67 -5.06
N VAL A 36 -13.27 -21.44 -4.94
CA VAL A 36 -13.39 -20.71 -3.65
C VAL A 36 -14.56 -21.29 -2.83
N ALA A 37 -15.70 -21.51 -3.48
CA ALA A 37 -16.90 -22.03 -2.83
C ALA A 37 -16.71 -23.41 -2.17
N LYS A 38 -15.72 -24.18 -2.65
CA LYS A 38 -15.38 -25.51 -2.09
C LYS A 38 -14.38 -25.46 -0.94
N GLN A 39 -13.71 -24.33 -0.72
CA GLN A 39 -12.73 -24.19 0.36
C GLN A 39 -13.42 -24.06 1.71
N LYS A 40 -12.89 -24.72 2.73
CA LYS A 40 -13.32 -24.49 4.11
C LYS A 40 -12.79 -23.14 4.58
N PRO A 41 -13.58 -22.34 5.32
CA PRO A 41 -13.10 -21.14 5.98
C PRO A 41 -11.87 -21.41 6.85
N PHE A 42 -10.86 -20.57 6.72
CA PHE A 42 -9.60 -20.70 7.44
C PHE A 42 -9.08 -19.34 7.87
N HIS A 43 -8.65 -19.24 9.12
CA HIS A 43 -7.99 -18.07 9.67
C HIS A 43 -7.08 -18.45 10.84
N GLU A 44 -5.88 -17.91 10.84
CA GLU A 44 -4.97 -17.97 11.98
C GLU A 44 -4.13 -16.70 12.09
N THR A 45 -3.66 -16.39 13.29
CA THR A 45 -2.74 -15.28 13.57
C THR A 45 -1.59 -15.77 14.44
N TRP A 46 -0.40 -15.20 14.24
CA TRP A 46 0.77 -15.46 15.07
C TRP A 46 1.65 -14.21 15.19
N ALA A 47 2.49 -14.18 16.23
CA ALA A 47 3.41 -13.09 16.52
C ALA A 47 4.87 -13.53 16.59
N GLU A 48 5.15 -14.81 16.67
CA GLU A 48 6.52 -15.32 16.73
C GLU A 48 7.28 -15.03 15.45
N GLU A 49 8.50 -14.50 15.59
CA GLU A 49 9.42 -14.22 14.49
C GLU A 49 8.96 -13.19 13.44
N VAL A 50 7.85 -12.48 13.71
CA VAL A 50 7.32 -11.44 12.80
C VAL A 50 8.09 -10.13 13.01
N PRO A 51 8.48 -9.43 11.93
CA PRO A 51 9.23 -8.18 12.05
C PRO A 51 8.34 -6.99 12.45
N VAL A 52 8.86 -6.09 13.29
CA VAL A 52 8.22 -4.82 13.66
C VAL A 52 7.97 -3.92 12.45
N MET A 53 8.92 -3.93 11.51
CA MET A 53 8.83 -3.24 10.23
C MET A 53 9.28 -4.19 9.15
N GLY A 54 8.40 -4.48 8.19
CA GLY A 54 8.71 -5.45 7.16
C GLY A 54 7.82 -5.30 5.93
N HIS A 55 8.12 -6.09 4.94
CA HIS A 55 7.30 -6.29 3.76
C HIS A 55 7.01 -7.76 3.56
N LEU A 56 5.95 -8.02 2.82
CA LEU A 56 5.44 -9.34 2.52
C LEU A 56 5.33 -9.51 1.00
N ALA A 57 5.72 -10.68 0.49
CA ALA A 57 5.50 -11.06 -0.89
C ALA A 57 5.29 -12.57 -1.01
N VAL A 58 4.71 -13.02 -2.12
CA VAL A 58 4.63 -14.44 -2.49
C VAL A 58 5.27 -14.60 -3.86
N ALA A 59 6.43 -15.25 -3.90
CA ALA A 59 7.18 -15.50 -5.14
C ALA A 59 6.37 -16.35 -6.13
N LYS A 60 6.81 -16.37 -7.38
CA LYS A 60 6.09 -17.03 -8.46
C LYS A 60 5.94 -18.55 -8.26
N ASP A 61 6.86 -19.18 -7.52
CA ASP A 61 6.80 -20.59 -7.11
C ASP A 61 5.92 -20.86 -5.88
N GLY A 62 5.27 -19.83 -5.31
CA GLY A 62 4.44 -19.92 -4.13
C GLY A 62 5.18 -19.74 -2.80
N THR A 63 6.50 -19.55 -2.83
CA THR A 63 7.28 -19.26 -1.62
C THR A 63 6.80 -17.95 -0.99
N VAL A 64 6.40 -18.00 0.26
CA VAL A 64 6.02 -16.82 1.05
C VAL A 64 7.30 -16.20 1.63
N LEU A 65 7.41 -14.88 1.51
CA LEU A 65 8.61 -14.11 1.87
C LEU A 65 8.24 -13.02 2.86
N ILE A 66 8.91 -13.00 4.01
CA ILE A 66 8.81 -11.92 4.99
C ILE A 66 10.15 -11.20 5.05
N PHE A 67 10.16 -9.94 4.68
CA PHE A 67 11.35 -9.09 4.71
C PHE A 67 11.39 -8.30 6.00
N LYS A 68 12.57 -8.23 6.62
CA LYS A 68 12.82 -7.53 7.87
C LYS A 68 13.97 -6.56 7.73
N GLU A 69 13.75 -5.34 8.20
CA GLU A 69 14.84 -4.43 8.45
C GLU A 69 15.55 -4.81 9.76
N ASN A 70 16.77 -5.28 9.65
CA ASN A 70 17.62 -5.57 10.81
C ASN A 70 18.49 -4.34 11.12
N ARG A 71 17.97 -3.47 12.00
CA ARG A 71 18.62 -2.18 12.32
C ARG A 71 19.96 -2.34 13.03
N GLU A 72 20.06 -3.31 13.93
CA GLU A 72 21.29 -3.58 14.68
C GLU A 72 22.41 -4.07 13.75
N ALA A 73 22.08 -4.97 12.83
CA ALA A 73 23.05 -5.50 11.87
C ALA A 73 23.24 -4.62 10.64
N GLY A 74 22.49 -3.52 10.49
CA GLY A 74 22.57 -2.61 9.34
C GLY A 74 22.27 -3.31 8.00
N ARG A 75 21.25 -4.17 7.93
CA ARG A 75 20.93 -4.96 6.75
C ARG A 75 19.45 -5.25 6.61
N VAL A 76 19.06 -5.71 5.44
CA VAL A 76 17.74 -6.28 5.18
C VAL A 76 17.88 -7.80 5.14
N ASP A 77 17.03 -8.50 5.89
CA ASP A 77 16.95 -9.95 5.93
C ASP A 77 15.61 -10.40 5.35
N VAL A 78 15.56 -11.63 4.79
CA VAL A 78 14.31 -12.29 4.38
C VAL A 78 14.24 -13.68 5.00
N LYS A 79 13.04 -14.07 5.46
CA LYS A 79 12.68 -15.45 5.77
C LYS A 79 11.76 -15.97 4.68
N ARG A 80 11.90 -17.25 4.37
CA ARG A 80 11.19 -17.96 3.31
C ARG A 80 10.36 -19.08 3.89
N SER A 81 9.14 -19.25 3.39
CA SER A 81 8.30 -20.42 3.66
C SER A 81 7.90 -21.07 2.34
N GLU A 82 8.22 -22.33 2.15
CA GLU A 82 7.90 -23.12 0.96
C GLU A 82 6.64 -23.95 1.14
N ASP A 83 6.02 -23.93 2.33
CA ASP A 83 4.86 -24.73 2.73
C ASP A 83 3.61 -23.89 3.05
N GLY A 84 3.53 -22.68 2.46
CA GLY A 84 2.38 -21.79 2.61
C GLY A 84 2.34 -21.08 3.98
N GLY A 85 3.48 -20.80 4.60
CA GLY A 85 3.59 -20.04 5.83
C GLY A 85 3.54 -20.89 7.11
N LYS A 86 3.69 -22.22 7.03
CA LYS A 86 3.67 -23.10 8.22
C LYS A 86 5.04 -23.16 8.88
N THR A 87 6.10 -23.27 8.09
CA THR A 87 7.48 -23.27 8.58
C THR A 87 8.32 -22.22 7.84
N TRP A 88 9.36 -21.73 8.49
CA TRP A 88 10.18 -20.62 8.01
C TRP A 88 11.67 -20.96 8.04
N SER A 89 12.39 -20.53 7.01
CA SER A 89 13.84 -20.67 6.95
C SER A 89 14.56 -19.80 8.00
N GLN A 90 15.84 -20.09 8.21
CA GLN A 90 16.74 -19.11 8.84
C GLN A 90 16.77 -17.83 7.99
N PRO A 91 17.06 -16.66 8.60
CA PRO A 91 17.17 -15.41 7.87
C PRO A 91 18.26 -15.46 6.79
N ILE A 92 17.94 -15.01 5.59
CA ILE A 92 18.86 -14.86 4.46
C ILE A 92 19.13 -13.37 4.29
N ILE A 93 20.38 -12.98 4.10
CA ILE A 93 20.76 -11.58 3.89
C ILE A 93 20.35 -11.17 2.47
N VAL A 94 19.48 -10.18 2.36
CA VAL A 94 19.10 -9.55 1.08
C VAL A 94 20.16 -8.55 0.66
N GLY A 95 20.61 -7.70 1.58
CA GLY A 95 21.65 -6.72 1.31
C GLY A 95 22.01 -5.92 2.56
N LYS A 96 23.17 -5.27 2.49
CA LYS A 96 23.61 -4.34 3.55
C LYS A 96 22.95 -2.99 3.33
N ARG A 97 22.57 -2.34 4.42
CA ARG A 97 22.05 -0.97 4.38
C ARG A 97 23.12 -0.03 3.84
N VAL A 98 22.72 0.83 2.92
CA VAL A 98 23.59 1.88 2.42
C VAL A 98 23.51 3.07 3.37
N LYS A 99 24.65 3.59 3.83
CA LYS A 99 24.71 4.82 4.59
C LYS A 99 24.32 5.97 3.67
N ILE A 100 23.29 6.72 4.02
CA ILE A 100 22.88 7.93 3.33
C ILE A 100 23.54 9.11 4.06
N ASP A 101 24.13 10.05 3.34
CA ASP A 101 24.83 11.17 3.95
C ASP A 101 23.98 11.95 4.95
N ALA A 102 24.62 12.35 6.06
CA ALA A 102 23.99 12.84 7.28
C ALA A 102 23.26 14.20 7.17
N ASP A 103 23.27 14.84 6.02
CA ASP A 103 22.73 16.20 5.80
C ASP A 103 21.19 16.28 5.77
N MET A 104 20.49 15.22 6.19
CA MET A 104 19.04 15.13 6.08
C MET A 104 18.26 15.44 7.36
N SER A 105 18.88 15.82 8.45
CA SER A 105 18.18 16.10 9.70
C SER A 105 18.34 17.56 10.16
N ASP A 106 17.51 18.45 9.63
CA ASP A 106 17.44 19.84 10.09
C ASP A 106 16.79 19.99 11.48
N ASP A 107 16.10 18.96 11.99
CA ASP A 107 15.28 19.07 13.21
C ASP A 107 15.94 18.50 14.49
N GLY A 108 17.17 18.03 14.39
CA GLY A 108 17.94 17.52 15.54
C GLY A 108 17.43 16.24 16.21
N ARG A 109 16.29 15.70 15.79
CA ARG A 109 15.68 14.49 16.37
C ARG A 109 16.43 13.20 16.01
N TYR A 110 17.27 13.25 15.00
CA TYR A 110 18.07 12.13 14.51
C TYR A 110 19.58 12.45 14.59
N LYS A 111 19.98 13.31 15.52
CA LYS A 111 21.41 13.47 15.87
C LYS A 111 21.90 12.22 16.58
N GLY A 112 22.45 11.30 15.85
CA GLY A 112 22.97 10.05 16.37
C GLY A 112 23.14 9.02 15.27
N GLU A 113 23.64 7.84 15.60
CA GLU A 113 24.05 6.75 14.71
C GLU A 113 23.00 6.20 13.73
N HIS A 114 21.78 6.74 13.74
CA HIS A 114 20.65 6.28 12.91
C HIS A 114 20.33 7.19 11.72
N VAL A 115 21.01 8.31 11.56
CA VAL A 115 20.78 9.21 10.44
C VAL A 115 21.51 8.68 9.21
N GLY A 116 20.78 8.45 8.15
CA GLY A 116 21.37 8.09 6.89
C GLY A 116 21.42 6.61 6.52
N TRP A 117 20.59 5.76 7.10
CA TRP A 117 20.43 4.39 6.64
C TRP A 117 19.24 4.25 5.68
N SER A 118 19.44 3.53 4.59
CA SER A 118 18.30 3.13 3.74
C SER A 118 17.43 2.13 4.49
N GLU A 119 16.13 2.39 4.55
CA GLU A 119 15.15 1.48 5.11
C GLU A 119 14.63 0.56 4.00
N LEU A 120 14.12 -0.62 4.35
CA LEU A 120 13.35 -1.46 3.43
C LEU A 120 12.14 -0.67 2.95
N ALA A 121 12.11 -0.31 1.66
CA ALA A 121 11.13 0.64 1.14
C ALA A 121 9.98 -0.04 0.39
N ASN A 122 10.29 -1.05 -0.41
CA ASN A 122 9.31 -1.75 -1.25
C ASN A 122 9.83 -3.12 -1.68
N VAL A 123 8.91 -4.04 -1.90
CA VAL A 123 9.19 -5.35 -2.52
C VAL A 123 8.24 -5.53 -3.70
N THR A 124 8.78 -5.81 -4.87
CA THR A 124 8.02 -5.99 -6.11
C THR A 124 8.46 -7.26 -6.81
N ILE A 125 7.52 -8.00 -7.37
CA ILE A 125 7.79 -9.19 -8.17
C ILE A 125 7.54 -8.85 -9.65
N ASP A 126 8.53 -9.11 -10.49
CA ASP A 126 8.35 -9.12 -11.92
C ASP A 126 7.66 -10.42 -12.33
N GLU A 127 6.38 -10.37 -12.63
CA GLU A 127 5.59 -11.54 -13.01
C GLU A 127 6.04 -12.12 -14.37
N SER A 128 6.77 -11.36 -15.18
CA SER A 128 7.29 -11.83 -16.47
C SER A 128 8.45 -12.80 -16.28
N THR A 129 9.36 -12.48 -15.38
CA THR A 129 10.60 -13.25 -15.14
C THR A 129 10.56 -14.09 -13.86
N GLY A 130 9.77 -13.67 -12.85
CA GLY A 130 9.79 -14.21 -11.49
C GLY A 130 10.84 -13.54 -10.58
N ASP A 131 11.54 -12.53 -11.07
CA ASP A 131 12.52 -11.79 -10.31
C ASP A 131 11.85 -11.05 -9.14
N ILE A 132 12.51 -11.04 -7.99
CA ILE A 132 12.08 -10.29 -6.84
C ILE A 132 13.00 -9.09 -6.68
N MET A 133 12.41 -7.90 -6.65
CA MET A 133 13.13 -6.64 -6.49
C MET A 133 12.82 -6.04 -5.12
N VAL A 134 13.86 -5.72 -4.37
CA VAL A 134 13.77 -5.06 -3.06
C VAL A 134 14.43 -3.70 -3.16
N PHE A 135 13.64 -2.65 -2.96
CA PHE A 135 14.12 -1.28 -2.91
C PHE A 135 14.54 -0.96 -1.48
N ALA A 136 15.78 -0.56 -1.31
CA ALA A 136 16.28 -0.05 -0.05
C ALA A 136 16.45 1.46 -0.19
N ALA A 137 15.46 2.20 0.28
CA ALA A 137 15.45 3.65 0.23
C ALA A 137 14.78 4.21 1.47
N GLY A 138 15.31 5.30 1.99
CA GLY A 138 14.61 6.10 2.98
C GLY A 138 13.72 7.14 2.31
N LEU A 139 13.81 8.37 2.81
CA LEU A 139 13.06 9.51 2.27
C LEU A 139 13.66 10.04 0.95
N LYS A 140 14.90 9.68 0.63
CA LYS A 140 15.51 9.93 -0.67
C LYS A 140 15.21 8.80 -1.66
N PRO A 141 15.20 9.09 -2.96
CA PRO A 141 15.09 8.07 -4.00
C PRO A 141 16.22 7.03 -3.89
N ALA A 142 15.90 5.78 -4.24
CA ALA A 142 16.91 4.74 -4.35
C ALA A 142 17.76 4.94 -5.61
N ASP A 143 19.04 4.61 -5.52
CA ASP A 143 19.97 4.52 -6.65
C ASP A 143 20.39 3.07 -6.95
N ALA A 144 19.92 2.14 -6.14
CA ALA A 144 20.10 0.71 -6.27
C ALA A 144 18.93 -0.08 -5.72
N LEU A 145 18.80 -1.31 -6.19
CA LEU A 145 17.89 -2.32 -5.65
C LEU A 145 18.64 -3.64 -5.43
N TYR A 146 18.05 -4.51 -4.62
CA TYR A 146 18.49 -5.90 -4.50
C TYR A 146 17.56 -6.78 -5.33
N ARG A 147 18.13 -7.64 -6.17
CA ARG A 147 17.38 -8.55 -7.03
C ARG A 147 17.69 -10.00 -6.70
N SER A 148 16.64 -10.80 -6.60
CA SER A 148 16.73 -12.27 -6.54
C SER A 148 16.10 -12.86 -7.80
N ARG A 149 16.77 -13.86 -8.40
CA ARG A 149 16.31 -14.64 -9.56
C ARG A 149 16.01 -16.10 -9.22
N ASP A 150 16.02 -16.43 -7.94
CA ASP A 150 15.89 -17.80 -7.41
C ASP A 150 14.92 -17.86 -6.23
N HIS A 151 13.84 -17.07 -6.31
CA HIS A 151 12.77 -17.02 -5.30
C HIS A 151 13.26 -16.64 -3.91
N GLY A 152 14.22 -15.73 -3.82
CA GLY A 152 14.72 -15.17 -2.57
C GLY A 152 15.82 -15.98 -1.89
N LYS A 153 16.42 -16.97 -2.56
CA LYS A 153 17.55 -17.76 -2.01
C LYS A 153 18.86 -16.99 -2.04
N SER A 154 19.09 -16.21 -3.10
CA SER A 154 20.27 -15.36 -3.24
C SER A 154 19.93 -13.99 -3.81
N TRP A 155 20.80 -13.00 -3.59
CA TRP A 155 20.54 -11.61 -3.91
C TRP A 155 21.74 -10.92 -4.51
N ALA A 156 21.51 -10.08 -5.51
CA ALA A 156 22.51 -9.24 -6.15
C ALA A 156 22.10 -7.77 -6.05
N THR A 157 23.06 -6.87 -5.86
CA THR A 157 22.81 -5.42 -5.90
C THR A 157 22.91 -4.94 -7.34
N GLU A 158 21.91 -4.18 -7.80
CA GLU A 158 21.88 -3.59 -9.13
C GLU A 158 21.66 -2.08 -9.03
N LYS A 159 22.45 -1.31 -9.79
CA LYS A 159 22.22 0.13 -9.92
C LYS A 159 20.97 0.41 -10.74
N ILE A 160 20.21 1.41 -10.34
CA ILE A 160 19.02 1.88 -11.03
C ILE A 160 19.06 3.39 -11.22
N VAL A 161 18.22 3.87 -12.12
CA VAL A 161 18.01 5.31 -12.35
C VAL A 161 16.53 5.62 -12.11
N ILE A 162 16.24 6.49 -11.14
CA ILE A 162 14.91 7.07 -10.96
C ILE A 162 14.95 8.49 -11.55
N ARG A 163 14.14 8.75 -12.56
CA ARG A 163 14.04 10.08 -13.18
C ARG A 163 13.24 11.03 -12.29
N ALA A 164 13.53 12.31 -12.42
CA ALA A 164 12.69 13.33 -11.81
C ALA A 164 11.35 13.47 -12.56
N ASP A 165 10.30 13.81 -11.82
CA ASP A 165 8.99 14.12 -12.38
C ASP A 165 8.96 15.51 -13.05
N LYS A 166 7.81 15.91 -13.59
CA LYS A 166 7.62 17.21 -14.24
C LYS A 166 7.85 18.42 -13.32
N ASN A 167 7.80 18.23 -12.00
CA ASN A 167 8.12 19.23 -10.99
C ASN A 167 9.61 19.21 -10.61
N GLY A 168 10.38 18.29 -11.20
CA GLY A 168 11.81 18.10 -10.95
C GLY A 168 12.12 17.33 -9.67
N TRP A 169 11.16 16.64 -9.05
CA TRP A 169 11.37 15.82 -7.87
C TRP A 169 11.42 14.33 -8.21
N GLN A 170 12.26 13.60 -7.51
CA GLN A 170 12.30 12.15 -7.61
C GLN A 170 11.45 11.53 -6.50
N GLY A 171 10.66 10.51 -6.85
CA GLY A 171 9.85 9.77 -5.90
C GLY A 171 10.64 8.73 -5.11
N THR A 172 10.15 8.39 -3.93
CA THR A 172 10.59 7.25 -3.12
C THR A 172 9.47 6.25 -2.94
N THR A 173 9.83 4.97 -2.85
CA THR A 173 8.87 3.87 -2.61
C THR A 173 8.70 3.55 -1.13
N TYR A 174 9.23 4.40 -0.23
CA TYR A 174 9.21 4.21 1.21
C TYR A 174 7.78 4.02 1.75
N CYS A 175 7.54 2.95 2.49
CA CYS A 175 6.25 2.57 3.06
C CYS A 175 5.09 2.44 2.06
N CYS A 176 5.35 2.35 0.75
CA CYS A 176 4.33 2.08 -0.25
C CYS A 176 3.95 0.58 -0.29
N ASP A 177 2.81 0.26 -0.90
CA ASP A 177 2.47 -1.13 -1.19
C ASP A 177 3.40 -1.72 -2.26
N PRO A 178 3.45 -3.05 -2.42
CA PRO A 178 4.18 -3.70 -3.50
C PRO A 178 3.82 -3.14 -4.86
N GLY A 179 4.79 -3.13 -5.78
CA GLY A 179 4.53 -2.87 -7.19
C GLY A 179 3.91 -4.07 -7.90
N ILE A 180 3.50 -3.86 -9.13
CA ILE A 180 2.87 -4.85 -10.00
C ILE A 180 3.57 -4.91 -11.35
N THR A 181 3.38 -6.04 -12.06
CA THR A 181 3.68 -6.17 -13.48
C THR A 181 2.37 -6.10 -14.25
N LEU A 182 2.24 -5.19 -15.20
CA LEU A 182 1.03 -5.06 -15.99
C LEU A 182 0.85 -6.28 -16.90
N SER A 183 -0.35 -6.83 -16.91
CA SER A 183 -0.71 -8.03 -17.68
C SER A 183 -1.59 -7.71 -18.89
N HIS A 184 -2.14 -6.50 -19.00
CA HIS A 184 -3.10 -6.09 -20.01
C HIS A 184 -2.60 -4.95 -20.91
N GLY A 185 -3.20 -4.85 -22.08
CA GLY A 185 -3.04 -3.74 -23.01
C GLY A 185 -1.63 -3.56 -23.60
N LYS A 186 -1.39 -2.37 -24.13
CA LYS A 186 -0.14 -2.03 -24.82
C LYS A 186 1.10 -1.96 -23.92
N HIS A 187 0.90 -1.89 -22.60
CA HIS A 187 1.95 -1.80 -21.60
C HIS A 187 2.19 -3.12 -20.87
N LYS A 188 1.71 -4.23 -21.42
CA LYS A 188 1.96 -5.57 -20.84
C LYS A 188 3.44 -5.81 -20.62
N GLY A 189 3.81 -6.28 -19.42
CA GLY A 189 5.20 -6.48 -18.98
C GLY A 189 5.84 -5.25 -18.32
N ARG A 190 5.17 -4.09 -18.34
CA ARG A 190 5.62 -2.91 -17.59
C ARG A 190 5.60 -3.19 -16.10
N LEU A 191 6.68 -2.83 -15.41
CA LEU A 191 6.70 -2.76 -13.97
C LEU A 191 6.13 -1.41 -13.53
N LEU A 192 5.24 -1.42 -12.54
CA LEU A 192 4.63 -0.21 -11.99
C LEU A 192 4.67 -0.27 -10.47
N ILE A 193 5.29 0.73 -9.83
CA ILE A 193 5.47 0.78 -8.37
C ILE A 193 4.82 2.05 -7.83
N PRO A 194 4.01 1.98 -6.75
CA PRO A 194 3.53 3.17 -6.08
C PRO A 194 4.68 3.94 -5.43
N SER A 195 4.63 5.25 -5.49
CA SER A 195 5.67 6.12 -4.95
C SER A 195 5.12 7.42 -4.38
N GLN A 196 5.93 8.11 -3.59
CA GLN A 196 5.59 9.39 -2.99
C GLN A 196 6.76 10.36 -3.06
N VAL A 197 6.45 11.64 -3.02
CA VAL A 197 7.44 12.72 -3.14
C VAL A 197 7.42 13.60 -1.88
N PHE A 198 8.58 13.68 -1.23
CA PHE A 198 8.81 14.56 -0.09
C PHE A 198 9.33 15.90 -0.58
N VAL A 199 8.41 16.82 -0.90
CA VAL A 199 8.75 18.15 -1.44
C VAL A 199 9.44 18.98 -0.37
N GLY A 200 10.65 19.41 -0.63
CA GLY A 200 11.45 20.23 0.26
C GLY A 200 11.81 21.59 -0.33
N SER A 201 13.08 21.98 -0.21
CA SER A 201 13.61 23.26 -0.71
C SER A 201 14.46 23.05 -1.97
N ILE A 202 14.48 24.07 -2.81
CA ILE A 202 15.44 24.17 -3.91
C ILE A 202 16.55 25.13 -3.44
N ASN A 203 17.78 24.65 -3.41
CA ASN A 203 18.96 25.41 -2.99
C ASN A 203 19.36 26.43 -4.07
N LYS A 204 20.24 27.37 -3.71
CA LYS A 204 20.71 28.38 -4.64
C LYS A 204 21.49 27.81 -5.84
N ASP A 205 22.10 26.65 -5.68
CA ASP A 205 22.81 25.92 -6.74
C ASP A 205 21.90 25.03 -7.60
N GLY A 206 20.57 25.07 -7.35
CA GLY A 206 19.58 24.22 -8.01
C GLY A 206 19.42 22.81 -7.44
N SER A 207 20.26 22.41 -6.49
CA SER A 207 20.10 21.13 -5.79
C SER A 207 18.82 21.11 -4.93
N ARG A 208 18.32 19.92 -4.60
CA ARG A 208 17.07 19.74 -3.88
C ARG A 208 17.30 19.11 -2.52
N THR A 209 16.73 19.71 -1.50
CA THR A 209 16.66 19.14 -0.16
C THR A 209 15.26 18.56 0.05
N TYR A 210 15.18 17.26 0.24
CA TYR A 210 13.92 16.57 0.51
C TYR A 210 13.52 16.78 1.97
N LEU A 211 12.21 16.97 2.21
CA LEU A 211 11.69 17.12 3.56
C LEU A 211 11.78 15.81 4.32
N ASN A 212 12.24 15.91 5.57
CA ASN A 212 12.34 14.79 6.49
C ASN A 212 10.98 14.42 7.08
N LYS A 213 10.85 13.16 7.54
CA LYS A 213 9.68 12.55 8.16
C LYS A 213 9.20 13.26 9.44
N GLY A 214 10.09 13.97 10.14
CA GLY A 214 9.82 14.68 11.38
C GLY A 214 9.46 16.14 11.22
N GLN A 215 9.37 16.66 10.02
CA GLN A 215 9.11 18.07 9.79
C GLN A 215 7.64 18.42 9.97
N ASP A 216 7.42 19.68 10.36
CA ASP A 216 6.16 20.30 10.69
C ASP A 216 5.03 19.91 9.72
N ARG A 217 3.85 19.64 10.27
CA ARG A 217 2.59 19.34 9.58
C ARG A 217 2.27 20.24 8.39
N LYS A 218 2.67 21.52 8.44
CA LYS A 218 2.51 22.47 7.33
C LYS A 218 3.16 22.02 6.01
N TYR A 219 4.18 21.17 6.07
CA TYR A 219 4.83 20.64 4.87
C TYR A 219 4.12 19.41 4.31
N PHE A 220 3.28 18.74 5.09
CA PHE A 220 2.53 17.58 4.60
C PHE A 220 1.58 17.92 3.46
N ALA A 221 1.03 19.12 3.46
CA ALA A 221 0.18 19.61 2.37
C ALA A 221 0.89 19.75 1.02
N LYS A 222 2.22 19.84 1.01
CA LYS A 222 3.03 19.92 -0.22
C LYS A 222 3.45 18.59 -0.77
N ARG A 223 3.33 17.51 0.01
CA ARG A 223 3.62 16.15 -0.46
C ARG A 223 2.60 15.72 -1.49
N TYR A 224 3.00 14.82 -2.32
CA TYR A 224 2.10 14.13 -3.23
C TYR A 224 2.61 12.72 -3.50
N SER A 225 1.73 11.87 -3.92
CA SER A 225 2.06 10.55 -4.40
C SER A 225 2.07 10.51 -5.92
N ASN A 226 2.69 9.50 -6.49
CA ASN A 226 2.72 9.19 -7.91
C ASN A 226 3.00 7.70 -8.08
N ALA A 227 3.33 7.26 -9.28
CA ALA A 227 3.89 5.94 -9.55
C ALA A 227 5.23 6.07 -10.29
N LEU A 228 6.04 5.05 -10.20
CA LEU A 228 7.24 4.87 -11.01
C LEU A 228 6.99 3.67 -11.94
N TYR A 229 7.21 3.84 -13.25
CA TYR A 229 7.11 2.73 -14.19
C TYR A 229 8.45 2.44 -14.87
N SER A 230 8.66 1.18 -15.21
CA SER A 230 9.83 0.71 -15.95
C SER A 230 9.41 -0.22 -17.07
N ASP A 231 9.92 0.04 -18.28
CA ASP A 231 9.74 -0.78 -19.47
C ASP A 231 11.04 -1.54 -19.84
N ASP A 232 12.05 -1.49 -18.97
CA ASP A 232 13.38 -2.08 -19.21
C ASP A 232 13.82 -3.09 -18.14
N GLY A 233 12.84 -3.70 -17.45
CA GLY A 233 13.07 -4.69 -16.40
C GLY A 233 13.61 -4.09 -15.09
N GLY A 234 13.27 -2.85 -14.79
CA GLY A 234 13.59 -2.20 -13.52
C GLY A 234 14.95 -1.50 -13.46
N ARG A 235 15.59 -1.26 -14.61
CA ARG A 235 16.86 -0.49 -14.67
C ARG A 235 16.62 1.00 -14.61
N THR A 236 15.62 1.47 -15.37
CA THR A 236 15.22 2.89 -15.40
C THR A 236 13.77 3.03 -14.98
N TRP A 237 13.51 3.94 -14.07
CA TRP A 237 12.18 4.24 -13.53
C TRP A 237 11.78 5.66 -13.91
N THR A 238 10.67 5.76 -14.62
CA THR A 238 10.07 7.01 -15.04
C THR A 238 8.86 7.32 -14.16
N PRO A 239 8.76 8.50 -13.56
CA PRO A 239 7.60 8.86 -12.76
C PRO A 239 6.38 9.13 -13.64
N SER A 240 5.22 8.76 -13.15
CA SER A 240 3.93 9.24 -13.65
C SER A 240 3.78 10.73 -13.40
N ASP A 241 2.72 11.31 -13.94
CA ASP A 241 2.22 12.56 -13.43
C ASP A 241 1.99 12.51 -11.92
N PRO A 242 2.24 13.61 -11.18
CA PRO A 242 1.81 13.72 -9.79
C PRO A 242 0.33 13.39 -9.64
N PHE A 243 -0.02 12.68 -8.57
CA PHE A 243 -1.41 12.46 -8.25
C PHE A 243 -2.11 13.80 -8.01
N PRO A 244 -3.31 14.05 -8.56
CA PRO A 244 -3.88 15.40 -8.61
C PRO A 244 -4.32 15.98 -7.26
N ILE A 245 -4.31 15.15 -6.19
CA ILE A 245 -4.64 15.59 -4.84
C ILE A 245 -3.37 15.64 -3.99
N LEU A 246 -3.02 16.83 -3.49
CA LEU A 246 -1.87 17.05 -2.62
C LEU A 246 -2.12 16.49 -1.21
N GLY A 247 -1.05 16.30 -0.46
CA GLY A 247 -1.09 15.74 0.89
C GLY A 247 -1.22 14.21 0.90
N THR A 248 -1.19 13.56 -0.26
CA THR A 248 -1.24 12.10 -0.39
C THR A 248 0.14 11.47 -0.18
N SER A 249 0.15 10.25 0.35
CA SER A 249 1.36 9.48 0.62
C SER A 249 1.08 7.99 0.76
N GLU A 250 2.13 7.19 0.89
CA GLU A 250 2.10 5.76 1.17
C GLU A 250 1.03 5.02 0.32
N PRO A 251 1.07 5.17 -1.01
CA PRO A 251 0.04 4.62 -1.90
C PRO A 251 0.20 3.13 -2.15
N GLY A 252 -0.90 2.54 -2.64
CA GLY A 252 -0.98 1.24 -3.31
C GLY A 252 -1.61 1.38 -4.69
N LEU A 253 -1.39 0.39 -5.55
CA LEU A 253 -1.98 0.33 -6.88
C LEU A 253 -2.24 -1.12 -7.31
N LEU A 254 -3.28 -1.31 -8.12
CA LEU A 254 -3.71 -2.62 -8.63
C LEU A 254 -4.12 -2.50 -10.09
N GLU A 255 -3.76 -3.47 -10.92
CA GLU A 255 -4.30 -3.58 -12.28
C GLU A 255 -5.61 -4.36 -12.26
N MET A 256 -6.65 -3.81 -12.89
CA MET A 256 -7.95 -4.45 -13.07
C MET A 256 -7.97 -5.34 -14.31
N THR A 257 -8.98 -6.20 -14.43
CA THR A 257 -9.18 -7.09 -15.59
C THR A 257 -9.34 -6.35 -16.92
N ASP A 258 -9.78 -5.08 -16.88
CA ASP A 258 -9.88 -4.22 -18.06
C ASP A 258 -8.59 -3.45 -18.39
N GLY A 259 -7.52 -3.67 -17.64
CA GLY A 259 -6.23 -3.00 -17.78
C GLY A 259 -6.17 -1.61 -17.16
N SER A 260 -7.25 -1.12 -16.54
CA SER A 260 -7.19 0.11 -15.75
C SER A 260 -6.42 -0.12 -14.44
N ILE A 261 -5.81 0.94 -13.92
CA ILE A 261 -5.10 0.91 -12.65
C ILE A 261 -5.95 1.58 -11.58
N TYR A 262 -6.28 0.86 -10.52
CA TYR A 262 -6.84 1.43 -9.29
C TYR A 262 -5.71 1.91 -8.40
N TYR A 263 -5.85 3.12 -7.87
CA TYR A 263 -4.88 3.76 -7.00
C TYR A 263 -5.53 4.16 -5.69
N ASN A 264 -4.86 3.89 -4.57
CA ASN A 264 -5.34 4.20 -3.22
C ASN A 264 -4.19 4.81 -2.42
N ALA A 265 -4.43 5.95 -1.79
CA ALA A 265 -3.42 6.66 -1.03
C ALA A 265 -3.93 7.11 0.33
N ARG A 266 -3.03 7.14 1.30
CA ARG A 266 -3.22 7.79 2.60
C ARG A 266 -3.21 9.30 2.45
N THR A 267 -3.93 10.01 3.31
CA THR A 267 -3.80 11.47 3.48
C THR A 267 -2.93 11.81 4.68
N HIS A 268 -2.03 12.81 4.51
CA HIS A 268 -1.27 13.37 5.62
C HIS A 268 -1.69 14.79 5.99
N SER A 269 -2.52 15.42 5.18
CA SER A 269 -2.88 16.84 5.33
C SER A 269 -4.23 17.07 5.98
N ARG A 270 -5.08 16.05 6.02
CA ARG A 270 -6.44 16.14 6.53
C ARG A 270 -6.94 14.80 7.06
N PRO A 271 -7.81 14.79 8.07
CA PRO A 271 -8.56 13.59 8.41
C PRO A 271 -9.60 13.27 7.33
N GLY A 272 -10.01 12.03 7.22
CA GLY A 272 -11.03 11.60 6.26
C GLY A 272 -10.89 10.15 5.86
N ASN A 273 -11.30 9.87 4.66
CA ASN A 273 -11.19 8.56 4.04
C ASN A 273 -9.96 8.49 3.11
N LYS A 274 -9.70 7.32 2.55
CA LYS A 274 -8.66 7.10 1.55
C LYS A 274 -8.90 7.97 0.32
N ILE A 275 -7.81 8.38 -0.31
CA ILE A 275 -7.86 9.04 -1.61
C ILE A 275 -7.65 7.99 -2.68
N ILE A 276 -8.58 7.92 -3.62
CA ILE A 276 -8.56 6.96 -4.71
C ILE A 276 -8.45 7.66 -6.06
N GLY A 277 -8.01 6.93 -7.07
CA GLY A 277 -7.98 7.38 -8.45
C GLY A 277 -7.80 6.23 -9.42
N ARG A 278 -7.87 6.57 -10.71
CA ARG A 278 -7.72 5.62 -11.80
C ARG A 278 -6.69 6.10 -12.81
N SER A 279 -5.97 5.16 -13.42
CA SER A 279 -5.18 5.40 -14.63
C SER A 279 -5.68 4.50 -15.74
N LEU A 280 -5.76 5.06 -16.96
CA LEU A 280 -6.20 4.35 -18.17
C LEU A 280 -5.07 4.22 -19.20
N ASP A 281 -3.87 4.63 -18.85
CA ASP A 281 -2.71 4.71 -19.74
C ASP A 281 -1.47 3.96 -19.20
N GLY A 282 -1.72 2.92 -18.40
CA GLY A 282 -0.66 2.09 -17.82
C GLY A 282 0.14 2.82 -16.74
N GLY A 283 -0.52 3.65 -15.94
CA GLY A 283 0.07 4.30 -14.77
C GLY A 283 0.84 5.58 -15.07
N GLN A 284 0.64 6.22 -16.25
CA GLN A 284 1.36 7.43 -16.62
C GLN A 284 0.65 8.69 -16.14
N SER A 285 -0.68 8.69 -16.13
CA SER A 285 -1.50 9.80 -15.63
C SER A 285 -2.71 9.31 -14.82
N TRP A 286 -3.37 10.23 -14.11
CA TRP A 286 -4.43 9.92 -13.15
C TRP A 286 -5.72 10.65 -13.49
N ALA A 287 -6.82 9.93 -13.44
CA ALA A 287 -8.18 10.42 -13.63
C ALA A 287 -9.05 10.01 -12.44
N LYS A 288 -10.26 10.58 -12.35
CA LYS A 288 -11.27 10.27 -11.32
C LYS A 288 -10.72 10.26 -9.90
N ALA A 289 -9.80 11.18 -9.58
CA ALA A 289 -9.25 11.30 -8.25
C ALA A 289 -10.28 11.92 -7.29
N GLY A 290 -10.46 11.29 -6.14
CA GLY A 290 -11.41 11.71 -5.11
C GLY A 290 -11.20 11.00 -3.80
N GLU A 291 -12.03 11.34 -2.82
CA GLU A 291 -12.10 10.64 -1.54
C GLU A 291 -13.02 9.42 -1.70
N ASP A 292 -12.61 8.28 -1.14
CA ASP A 292 -13.44 7.08 -1.06
C ASP A 292 -14.53 7.27 0.00
N ASP A 293 -15.75 6.81 -0.25
CA ASP A 293 -16.86 7.03 0.67
C ASP A 293 -16.85 6.06 1.86
N GLU A 294 -16.17 4.92 1.77
CA GLU A 294 -16.22 3.85 2.76
C GLU A 294 -14.87 3.53 3.43
N LEU A 295 -13.74 3.70 2.71
CA LEU A 295 -12.43 3.33 3.21
C LEU A 295 -11.85 4.41 4.12
N PHE A 296 -11.96 4.19 5.40
CA PHE A 296 -11.44 5.08 6.42
C PHE A 296 -9.90 5.12 6.43
N ASP A 297 -9.32 6.31 6.52
CA ASP A 297 -7.86 6.51 6.44
C ASP A 297 -7.14 6.42 7.81
N GLY A 298 -7.85 6.15 8.88
CA GLY A 298 -7.32 6.08 10.24
C GLY A 298 -7.68 7.31 11.10
N PRO A 299 -7.34 7.30 12.40
CA PRO A 299 -7.75 8.34 13.34
C PRO A 299 -7.33 9.74 12.87
N PRO A 300 -8.22 10.76 13.02
CA PRO A 300 -7.96 12.11 12.55
C PRO A 300 -6.71 12.75 13.17
N ASP A 301 -6.47 12.49 14.46
CA ASP A 301 -5.33 13.04 15.18
C ASP A 301 -3.99 12.41 14.82
N ASP A 302 -4.01 11.31 14.08
CA ASP A 302 -2.85 10.48 13.76
C ASP A 302 -2.46 10.55 12.26
N TYR A 303 -2.99 11.53 11.53
CA TYR A 303 -2.73 11.75 10.08
C TYR A 303 -3.00 10.55 9.19
N GLY A 304 -4.08 9.85 9.42
CA GLY A 304 -4.39 8.66 8.71
C GLY A 304 -3.47 7.49 9.05
N CYS A 305 -3.61 6.39 8.31
CA CYS A 305 -2.78 5.21 8.45
C CYS A 305 -2.55 4.57 7.09
N LYS A 306 -1.34 4.07 6.85
CA LYS A 306 -1.10 3.23 5.69
C LYS A 306 -1.95 1.96 5.83
N GLY A 307 -2.84 1.73 4.88
CA GLY A 307 -3.49 0.44 4.63
C GLY A 307 -2.79 -0.30 3.50
N ALA A 308 -3.18 -1.53 3.25
CA ALA A 308 -2.75 -2.27 2.07
C ALA A 308 -3.94 -2.58 1.18
N ILE A 309 -3.70 -2.61 -0.14
CA ILE A 309 -4.67 -3.07 -1.12
C ILE A 309 -4.14 -4.32 -1.82
N LEU A 310 -5.03 -5.21 -2.19
CA LEU A 310 -4.71 -6.46 -2.86
C LEU A 310 -5.84 -6.82 -3.83
N ARG A 311 -5.51 -7.21 -5.06
CA ARG A 311 -6.43 -7.90 -5.96
C ARG A 311 -6.17 -9.40 -5.88
N LEU A 312 -7.19 -10.19 -5.65
CA LEU A 312 -7.06 -11.65 -5.66
C LEU A 312 -6.79 -12.15 -7.10
N PRO A 313 -6.00 -13.22 -7.26
CA PRO A 313 -5.48 -13.64 -8.56
C PRO A 313 -6.51 -14.43 -9.40
N PHE A 314 -7.71 -13.88 -9.58
CA PHE A 314 -8.70 -14.40 -10.51
C PHE A 314 -8.55 -13.70 -11.86
N GLU A 315 -8.60 -14.49 -12.94
CA GLU A 315 -8.37 -13.98 -14.29
C GLU A 315 -9.57 -13.20 -14.83
N ASP A 316 -10.79 -13.59 -14.44
CA ASP A 316 -12.05 -13.13 -15.02
C ASP A 316 -12.80 -12.11 -14.15
N ARG A 317 -12.29 -11.79 -12.96
CA ARG A 317 -13.00 -10.90 -12.02
C ARG A 317 -12.05 -10.12 -11.12
N ASP A 318 -12.55 -8.97 -10.67
CA ASP A 318 -11.85 -8.08 -9.78
C ASP A 318 -12.42 -8.19 -8.36
N ILE A 319 -11.81 -9.05 -7.54
CA ILE A 319 -12.07 -9.10 -6.10
C ILE A 319 -10.94 -8.36 -5.41
N LEU A 320 -11.26 -7.21 -4.84
CA LEU A 320 -10.28 -6.35 -4.17
C LEU A 320 -10.41 -6.47 -2.66
N LEU A 321 -9.28 -6.39 -1.99
CA LEU A 321 -9.17 -6.31 -0.55
C LEU A 321 -8.49 -5.00 -0.16
N PHE A 322 -9.00 -4.38 0.89
CA PHE A 322 -8.32 -3.29 1.60
C PHE A 322 -8.15 -3.67 3.07
N SER A 323 -6.98 -3.47 3.64
CA SER A 323 -6.75 -3.67 5.06
C SER A 323 -6.26 -2.40 5.74
N GLY A 324 -6.74 -2.18 6.96
CA GLY A 324 -6.35 -1.04 7.79
C GLY A 324 -7.00 -1.08 9.16
N PRO A 325 -6.71 -0.10 10.04
CA PRO A 325 -7.42 0.04 11.32
C PRO A 325 -8.93 0.20 11.10
N GLY A 326 -9.72 -0.60 11.82
CA GLY A 326 -11.20 -0.57 11.73
C GLY A 326 -11.84 0.47 12.64
N ARG A 327 -11.10 1.02 13.61
CA ARG A 327 -11.62 2.01 14.56
C ARG A 327 -11.33 3.43 14.10
N ARG A 328 -12.29 4.34 14.36
CA ARG A 328 -12.15 5.76 14.00
C ARG A 328 -11.42 6.58 15.08
N ASP A 329 -11.31 6.07 16.30
CA ASP A 329 -10.73 6.77 17.45
C ASP A 329 -9.26 6.41 17.71
N LYS A 330 -8.80 5.26 17.20
CA LYS A 330 -7.42 4.78 17.37
C LYS A 330 -7.03 3.75 16.32
N ARG A 331 -5.75 3.47 16.17
CA ARG A 331 -5.24 2.45 15.25
C ARG A 331 -5.37 1.06 15.87
N ASP A 332 -6.60 0.58 15.98
CA ASP A 332 -6.93 -0.75 16.50
C ASP A 332 -7.82 -1.54 15.51
N ASP A 333 -7.98 -2.82 15.80
CA ASP A 333 -8.90 -3.74 15.15
C ASP A 333 -8.67 -3.80 13.63
N ILE A 334 -7.52 -4.36 13.22
CA ILE A 334 -7.21 -4.47 11.80
C ILE A 334 -8.32 -5.23 11.09
N THR A 335 -8.95 -4.53 10.17
CA THR A 335 -10.11 -4.96 9.41
C THR A 335 -9.76 -5.11 7.94
N VAL A 336 -10.24 -6.16 7.30
CA VAL A 336 -10.20 -6.33 5.86
C VAL A 336 -11.59 -6.02 5.29
N HIS A 337 -11.62 -5.16 4.30
CA HIS A 337 -12.78 -4.84 3.48
C HIS A 337 -12.66 -5.58 2.15
N VAL A 338 -13.78 -6.03 1.58
CA VAL A 338 -13.83 -6.73 0.29
C VAL A 338 -14.73 -5.96 -0.67
N SER A 339 -14.23 -5.74 -1.87
CA SER A 339 -14.99 -5.17 -3.00
C SER A 339 -15.11 -6.19 -4.13
N PHE A 340 -16.26 -6.22 -4.80
CA PHE A 340 -16.56 -7.07 -5.95
C PHE A 340 -16.86 -6.26 -7.22
N ASP A 341 -16.76 -4.94 -7.13
CA ASP A 341 -17.12 -3.96 -8.17
C ASP A 341 -15.96 -3.00 -8.47
N ARG A 342 -14.71 -3.50 -8.36
CA ARG A 342 -13.48 -2.75 -8.66
C ARG A 342 -13.20 -1.58 -7.70
N GLY A 343 -13.68 -1.68 -6.46
CA GLY A 343 -13.46 -0.66 -5.44
C GLY A 343 -14.44 0.50 -5.49
N GLU A 344 -15.60 0.33 -6.14
CA GLU A 344 -16.70 1.31 -6.09
C GLU A 344 -17.49 1.18 -4.78
N SER A 345 -17.58 -0.04 -4.21
CA SER A 345 -18.16 -0.30 -2.88
C SER A 345 -17.42 -1.40 -2.13
N TRP A 346 -17.57 -1.42 -0.81
CA TRP A 346 -16.88 -2.36 0.08
C TRP A 346 -17.87 -3.04 1.05
N PRO A 347 -18.79 -3.88 0.53
CA PRO A 347 -19.91 -4.42 1.30
C PRO A 347 -19.52 -5.40 2.40
N VAL A 348 -18.35 -6.03 2.33
CA VAL A 348 -17.88 -6.98 3.34
C VAL A 348 -16.77 -6.35 4.16
N LYS A 349 -16.88 -6.45 5.49
CA LYS A 349 -15.90 -5.93 6.46
C LYS A 349 -15.68 -6.97 7.55
N ARG A 350 -14.44 -7.43 7.72
CA ARG A 350 -14.12 -8.42 8.74
C ARG A 350 -12.88 -8.06 9.54
N VAL A 351 -13.01 -8.08 10.86
CA VAL A 351 -11.86 -7.91 11.77
C VAL A 351 -10.99 -9.15 11.71
N VAL A 352 -9.73 -8.96 11.31
CA VAL A 352 -8.73 -10.02 11.26
C VAL A 352 -8.10 -10.23 12.64
N LYS A 353 -7.83 -9.13 13.35
CA LYS A 353 -7.27 -9.17 14.70
C LYS A 353 -7.73 -7.95 15.48
N THR A 354 -8.28 -8.20 16.67
CA THR A 354 -8.67 -7.18 17.63
C THR A 354 -7.47 -6.62 18.39
N GLY A 355 -7.61 -5.38 18.89
CA GLY A 355 -6.58 -4.69 19.65
C GLY A 355 -5.60 -3.92 18.77
N PRO A 356 -4.40 -3.57 19.30
CA PRO A 356 -3.49 -2.66 18.61
C PRO A 356 -3.13 -3.10 17.21
N GLY A 357 -3.32 -2.19 16.26
CA GLY A 357 -2.97 -2.35 14.85
C GLY A 357 -2.28 -1.10 14.32
N ASN A 358 -1.76 -1.17 13.11
CA ASN A 358 -1.11 -0.04 12.44
C ASN A 358 -0.96 -0.36 10.94
N TYR A 359 0.19 -0.04 10.35
CA TYR A 359 0.45 -0.33 8.94
C TYR A 359 0.29 -1.82 8.62
N THR A 360 -0.26 -2.06 7.45
CA THR A 360 -0.48 -3.43 6.94
C THR A 360 0.12 -3.61 5.55
N TRP A 361 0.48 -4.85 5.24
CA TRP A 361 0.85 -5.33 3.90
C TRP A 361 0.12 -6.64 3.64
N MET A 362 -0.36 -6.83 2.43
CA MET A 362 -1.04 -8.06 2.02
C MET A 362 -0.39 -8.68 0.79
N ALA A 363 -0.47 -10.00 0.69
CA ALA A 363 -0.12 -10.76 -0.49
C ALA A 363 -1.05 -11.96 -0.66
N ALA A 364 -1.36 -12.31 -1.92
CA ALA A 364 -2.13 -13.50 -2.24
C ALA A 364 -1.20 -14.69 -2.55
N GLY A 365 -1.65 -15.87 -2.19
CA GLY A 365 -1.01 -17.12 -2.58
C GLY A 365 -1.11 -17.39 -4.08
N ARG A 366 -0.34 -18.34 -4.56
CA ARG A 366 -0.20 -18.68 -5.97
C ARG A 366 -0.90 -19.99 -6.29
N LYS A 367 -1.68 -20.00 -7.37
CA LYS A 367 -2.37 -21.20 -7.86
C LYS A 367 -1.38 -22.34 -8.14
N GLY A 368 -1.75 -23.56 -7.81
CA GLY A 368 -0.93 -24.75 -8.00
C GLY A 368 0.25 -24.90 -7.03
N THR A 369 0.30 -24.09 -5.95
CA THR A 369 1.38 -24.11 -4.96
C THR A 369 0.83 -24.33 -3.55
N PRO A 370 1.69 -24.60 -2.53
CA PRO A 370 1.24 -24.71 -1.15
C PRO A 370 0.60 -23.45 -0.56
N SER A 371 0.75 -22.30 -1.21
CA SER A 371 0.14 -21.03 -0.81
C SER A 371 -1.24 -20.78 -1.46
N GLU A 372 -1.72 -21.67 -2.34
CA GLU A 372 -2.96 -21.47 -3.08
C GLU A 372 -4.16 -21.17 -2.18
N GLY A 373 -4.93 -20.15 -2.57
CA GLY A 373 -6.13 -19.71 -1.88
C GLY A 373 -5.89 -18.98 -0.55
N MET A 374 -4.63 -18.86 -0.11
CA MET A 374 -4.29 -18.12 1.10
C MET A 374 -4.09 -16.64 0.81
N ILE A 375 -4.48 -15.83 1.78
CA ILE A 375 -4.22 -14.40 1.86
C ILE A 375 -3.36 -14.19 3.10
N TYR A 376 -2.24 -13.52 2.92
CA TYR A 376 -1.30 -13.20 4.00
C TYR A 376 -1.42 -11.71 4.32
N LEU A 377 -1.45 -11.39 5.60
CA LEU A 377 -1.47 -10.02 6.10
C LEU A 377 -0.40 -9.86 7.17
N LEU A 378 0.51 -8.92 6.95
CA LEU A 378 1.54 -8.51 7.91
C LEU A 378 1.15 -7.17 8.52
N SER A 379 1.26 -7.03 9.84
CA SER A 379 1.13 -5.77 10.56
C SER A 379 2.45 -5.37 11.21
N ASN A 380 2.79 -4.08 11.18
CA ASN A 380 3.97 -3.57 11.90
C ASN A 380 3.75 -3.45 13.43
N LYS A 381 2.81 -4.18 13.98
CA LYS A 381 2.62 -4.45 15.42
C LYS A 381 2.98 -5.89 15.77
N ASP A 382 4.01 -6.43 15.10
CA ASP A 382 4.66 -7.70 15.39
C ASP A 382 3.73 -8.92 15.31
N TRP A 383 2.80 -8.90 14.37
CA TRP A 383 1.96 -10.06 14.11
C TRP A 383 1.65 -10.21 12.62
N MET A 384 1.32 -11.40 12.27
CA MET A 384 0.92 -11.81 10.94
C MET A 384 -0.35 -12.66 10.99
N ALA A 385 -1.12 -12.64 9.92
CA ALA A 385 -2.25 -13.52 9.72
C ALA A 385 -2.17 -14.19 8.36
N ARG A 386 -2.74 -15.40 8.26
CA ARG A 386 -3.16 -15.99 6.99
C ARG A 386 -4.60 -16.47 7.10
N PHE A 387 -5.34 -16.26 6.04
CA PHE A 387 -6.75 -16.58 5.96
C PHE A 387 -7.14 -16.79 4.49
N ASN A 388 -8.38 -17.16 4.24
CA ASN A 388 -8.89 -17.31 2.89
C ASN A 388 -10.17 -16.50 2.66
N LEU A 389 -10.55 -16.34 1.39
CA LEU A 389 -11.75 -15.58 1.03
C LEU A 389 -13.03 -16.15 1.67
N PRO A 390 -13.29 -17.49 1.73
CA PRO A 390 -14.46 -18.02 2.42
C PRO A 390 -14.57 -17.59 3.89
N TRP A 391 -13.45 -17.43 4.59
CA TRP A 391 -13.47 -16.93 5.96
C TRP A 391 -13.86 -15.45 6.01
N LEU A 392 -13.38 -14.63 5.08
CA LEU A 392 -13.75 -13.21 5.03
C LEU A 392 -15.25 -12.99 4.81
N LEU A 393 -15.92 -13.94 4.15
CA LEU A 393 -17.33 -13.84 3.74
C LEU A 393 -18.31 -14.43 4.77
N GLN A 394 -17.86 -15.00 5.88
CA GLN A 394 -18.70 -15.39 7.00
C GLN A 394 -19.15 -14.20 7.83
#